data_ff6c43de40162d792b0d8b3e7e71124a
#
_entry.id   ff6c43de40162d792b0d8b3e7e71124a
#
_cell.length_a   1.000
_cell.length_b   1.000
_cell.length_c   1.000
_cell.angle_alpha   90.00
_cell.angle_beta   90.00
_cell.angle_gamma   90.00
#
_symmetry.space_group_name_H-M   'P 1'
#
loop_
_entity.id
_entity.type
_entity.pdbx_description
1 polymer ?
#
loop_
_entity_poly.entity_id
_entity_poly.type
_entity_poly.pdbx_seq_one_letter_code
_entity_poly.pdbx_strand_id
1 'polypeptide(L)'
;MAVPWHRIEAFSDHFARCAVTAGETAVVLAEADSRPELVEVATVALERLGAAVATVVMPTPANPGPVPIRSTGASVAVGGHRAAIAGLAAADFIVDCTVEGLLHAVERPEILAGGARVLMLSNEHPEVFDRVGHDPSMADRVAAGR
;
A
#
# COMPACT_ATOMS: atom_id res chain seq x y z
N MET A 1 -8.35 -17.17 -7.06
CA MET A 1 -9.06 -17.56 -5.81
C MET A 1 -10.02 -16.43 -5.50
N ALA A 2 -11.29 -16.70 -5.16
CA ALA A 2 -12.24 -15.62 -4.93
C ALA A 2 -11.98 -14.95 -3.57
N VAL A 3 -11.73 -13.64 -3.56
CA VAL A 3 -11.58 -12.87 -2.33
C VAL A 3 -12.92 -12.81 -1.59
N PRO A 4 -12.99 -13.14 -0.29
CA PRO A 4 -14.22 -13.07 0.49
C PRO A 4 -14.74 -11.63 0.56
N TRP A 5 -16.06 -11.47 0.40
CA TRP A 5 -16.70 -10.15 0.35
C TRP A 5 -16.44 -9.30 1.59
N HIS A 6 -16.47 -9.88 2.78
CA HIS A 6 -16.20 -9.15 4.04
C HIS A 6 -14.80 -8.52 4.07
N ARG A 7 -13.79 -9.13 3.41
CA ARG A 7 -12.45 -8.55 3.29
C ARG A 7 -12.43 -7.35 2.35
N ILE A 8 -13.15 -7.44 1.23
CA ILE A 8 -13.29 -6.29 0.33
C ILE A 8 -13.93 -5.12 1.09
N GLU A 9 -14.96 -5.37 1.90
CA GLU A 9 -15.58 -4.33 2.74
C GLU A 9 -14.59 -3.74 3.75
N ALA A 10 -13.87 -4.57 4.50
CA ALA A 10 -12.90 -4.12 5.48
C ALA A 10 -11.78 -3.26 4.86
N PHE A 11 -11.27 -3.66 3.69
CA PHE A 11 -10.27 -2.88 2.95
C PHE A 11 -10.85 -1.57 2.41
N SER A 12 -12.07 -1.60 1.84
CA SER A 12 -12.75 -0.39 1.37
C SER A 12 -12.95 0.62 2.49
N ASP A 13 -13.37 0.17 3.66
CA ASP A 13 -13.54 1.02 4.84
C ASP A 13 -12.23 1.66 5.30
N HIS A 14 -11.12 0.90 5.26
CA HIS A 14 -9.79 1.44 5.58
C HIS A 14 -9.33 2.47 4.56
N PHE A 15 -9.51 2.20 3.27
CA PHE A 15 -9.15 3.15 2.21
C PHE A 15 -10.00 4.42 2.25
N ALA A 16 -11.30 4.31 2.56
CA ALA A 16 -12.16 5.46 2.77
C ALA A 16 -11.66 6.33 3.95
N ARG A 17 -11.15 5.73 5.03
CA ARG A 17 -10.52 6.47 6.15
C ARG A 17 -9.19 7.11 5.75
N CYS A 18 -8.49 6.56 4.76
CA CYS A 18 -7.34 7.19 4.12
C CYS A 18 -7.75 8.30 3.13
N ALA A 19 -9.04 8.69 3.15
CA ALA A 19 -9.64 9.72 2.30
C ALA A 19 -9.56 9.38 0.80
N VAL A 20 -9.63 8.11 0.43
CA VAL A 20 -9.76 7.71 -0.97
C VAL A 20 -11.18 8.02 -1.44
N THR A 21 -11.29 8.70 -2.57
CA THR A 21 -12.56 9.13 -3.17
C THR A 21 -12.69 8.69 -4.62
N ALA A 22 -13.93 8.68 -5.12
CA ALA A 22 -14.20 8.34 -6.52
C ALA A 22 -13.49 9.33 -7.47
N GLY A 23 -12.93 8.77 -8.54
CA GLY A 23 -12.21 9.54 -9.57
C GLY A 23 -10.72 9.75 -9.29
N GLU A 24 -10.22 9.43 -8.10
CA GLU A 24 -8.78 9.44 -7.83
C GLU A 24 -8.06 8.34 -8.61
N THR A 25 -6.81 8.59 -8.97
CA THR A 25 -5.91 7.58 -9.52
C THR A 25 -5.20 6.86 -8.37
N ALA A 26 -5.41 5.55 -8.26
CA ALA A 26 -4.77 4.72 -7.26
C ALA A 26 -3.79 3.73 -7.89
N VAL A 27 -2.66 3.49 -7.22
CA VAL A 27 -1.71 2.47 -7.63
C VAL A 27 -1.55 1.42 -6.52
N VAL A 28 -1.71 0.15 -6.90
CA VAL A 28 -1.31 -0.97 -6.07
C VAL A 28 0.12 -1.35 -6.47
N LEU A 29 1.07 -1.05 -5.59
CA LEU A 29 2.46 -1.42 -5.77
C LEU A 29 2.69 -2.82 -5.17
N ALA A 30 3.17 -3.72 -5.99
CA ALA A 30 3.48 -5.10 -5.62
C ALA A 30 4.87 -5.50 -6.10
N GLU A 31 5.37 -6.59 -5.63
CA GLU A 31 6.54 -7.28 -6.17
C GLU A 31 6.19 -8.74 -6.48
N ALA A 32 7.09 -9.46 -7.16
CA ALA A 32 6.82 -10.84 -7.58
C ALA A 32 6.44 -11.78 -6.42
N ASP A 33 6.99 -11.53 -5.22
CA ASP A 33 6.71 -12.30 -4.00
C ASP A 33 5.58 -11.70 -3.14
N SER A 34 4.93 -10.64 -3.60
CA SER A 34 3.73 -10.12 -2.91
C SER A 34 2.63 -11.16 -2.90
N ARG A 35 1.88 -11.22 -1.80
CA ARG A 35 0.72 -12.11 -1.69
C ARG A 35 -0.34 -11.76 -2.74
N PRO A 36 -0.66 -12.67 -3.68
CA PRO A 36 -1.64 -12.36 -4.72
C PRO A 36 -3.01 -11.97 -4.16
N GLU A 37 -3.40 -12.59 -3.05
CA GLU A 37 -4.68 -12.28 -2.37
C GLU A 37 -4.71 -10.86 -1.81
N LEU A 38 -3.57 -10.35 -1.31
CA LEU A 38 -3.47 -8.98 -0.81
C LEU A 38 -3.60 -7.97 -1.96
N VAL A 39 -2.92 -8.23 -3.07
CA VAL A 39 -2.97 -7.39 -4.27
C VAL A 39 -4.39 -7.38 -4.85
N GLU A 40 -5.03 -8.55 -4.94
CA GLU A 40 -6.39 -8.68 -5.46
C GLU A 40 -7.41 -7.94 -4.60
N VAL A 41 -7.39 -8.14 -3.27
CA VAL A 41 -8.34 -7.46 -2.37
C VAL A 41 -8.13 -5.95 -2.37
N ALA A 42 -6.88 -5.48 -2.40
CA ALA A 42 -6.58 -4.05 -2.45
C ALA A 42 -7.11 -3.42 -3.75
N THR A 43 -6.90 -4.09 -4.89
CA THR A 43 -7.38 -3.63 -6.19
C THR A 43 -8.90 -3.51 -6.20
N VAL A 44 -9.62 -4.59 -5.86
CA VAL A 44 -11.09 -4.60 -5.87
C VAL A 44 -11.69 -3.60 -4.89
N ALA A 45 -11.07 -3.45 -3.71
CA ALA A 45 -11.53 -2.49 -2.71
C ALA A 45 -11.41 -1.02 -3.17
N LEU A 46 -10.32 -0.68 -3.89
CA LEU A 46 -10.14 0.65 -4.48
C LEU A 46 -11.13 0.90 -5.63
N GLU A 47 -11.31 -0.09 -6.53
CA GLU A 47 -12.29 -0.01 -7.60
C GLU A 47 -13.71 0.18 -7.06
N ARG A 48 -14.05 -0.50 -5.96
CA ARG A 48 -15.34 -0.32 -5.28
C ARG A 48 -15.56 1.11 -4.77
N LEU A 49 -14.51 1.81 -4.38
CA LEU A 49 -14.58 3.23 -4.00
C LEU A 49 -14.64 4.18 -5.21
N GLY A 50 -14.56 3.65 -6.42
CA GLY A 50 -14.62 4.42 -7.66
C GLY A 50 -13.27 5.03 -8.07
N ALA A 51 -12.16 4.55 -7.51
CA ALA A 51 -10.83 4.96 -7.95
C ALA A 51 -10.46 4.31 -9.30
N ALA A 52 -9.67 5.01 -10.11
CA ALA A 52 -9.04 4.46 -11.30
C ALA A 52 -7.75 3.74 -10.89
N VAL A 53 -7.77 2.40 -10.90
CA VAL A 53 -6.71 1.58 -10.32
C VAL A 53 -5.72 1.09 -11.37
N ALA A 54 -4.43 1.22 -11.10
CA ALA A 54 -3.36 0.54 -11.83
C ALA A 54 -2.54 -0.33 -10.85
N THR A 55 -2.01 -1.45 -11.35
CA THR A 55 -1.10 -2.30 -10.58
C THR A 55 0.30 -2.22 -11.18
N VAL A 56 1.29 -1.93 -10.34
CA VAL A 56 2.71 -1.94 -10.71
C VAL A 56 3.37 -3.10 -9.97
N VAL A 57 3.90 -4.05 -10.74
CA VAL A 57 4.59 -5.23 -10.18
C VAL A 57 6.09 -5.09 -10.44
N MET A 58 6.86 -5.06 -9.36
CA MET A 58 8.31 -4.99 -9.39
C MET A 58 8.93 -6.38 -9.25
N PRO A 59 10.14 -6.62 -9.76
CA PRO A 59 10.90 -7.79 -9.35
C PRO A 59 11.13 -7.77 -7.83
N THR A 60 11.03 -8.92 -7.17
CA THR A 60 11.44 -9.01 -5.77
C THR A 60 12.93 -8.75 -5.64
N PRO A 61 13.37 -7.78 -4.82
CA PRO A 61 14.79 -7.51 -4.63
C PRO A 61 15.51 -8.70 -4.01
N ALA A 62 16.73 -8.96 -4.47
CA ALA A 62 17.57 -9.96 -3.85
C ALA A 62 17.93 -9.52 -2.42
N ASN A 63 17.65 -10.38 -1.44
CA ASN A 63 18.05 -10.17 -0.06
C ASN A 63 19.08 -11.24 0.36
N PRO A 64 20.38 -10.91 0.33
CA PRO A 64 21.43 -11.87 0.69
C PRO A 64 21.57 -12.10 2.20
N GLY A 65 20.89 -11.31 3.01
CA GLY A 65 20.98 -11.37 4.48
C GLY A 65 19.89 -12.25 5.11
N PRO A 66 20.07 -12.61 6.39
CA PRO A 66 19.09 -13.41 7.13
C PRO A 66 17.87 -12.61 7.59
N VAL A 67 17.88 -11.29 7.43
CA VAL A 67 16.80 -10.37 7.82
C VAL A 67 16.42 -9.49 6.64
N PRO A 68 15.16 -9.04 6.55
CA PRO A 68 14.74 -8.10 5.52
C PRO A 68 15.56 -6.80 5.53
N ILE A 69 15.84 -6.22 4.37
CA ILE A 69 16.63 -4.99 4.24
C ILE A 69 15.98 -3.85 5.03
N ARG A 70 14.65 -3.76 5.02
CA ARG A 70 13.89 -2.76 5.80
C ARG A 70 14.20 -2.76 7.30
N SER A 71 14.64 -3.88 7.86
CA SER A 71 15.06 -3.98 9.27
C SER A 71 16.33 -3.19 9.58
N THR A 72 17.08 -2.78 8.57
CA THR A 72 18.27 -1.93 8.69
C THR A 72 17.97 -0.44 8.48
N GLY A 73 16.71 -0.06 8.25
CA GLY A 73 16.31 1.31 7.92
C GLY A 73 16.50 1.66 6.44
N ALA A 74 16.63 0.66 5.58
CA ALA A 74 16.72 0.82 4.14
C ALA A 74 15.65 -0.01 3.42
N SER A 75 15.35 0.33 2.17
CA SER A 75 14.48 -0.46 1.28
C SER A 75 14.90 -0.24 -0.17
N VAL A 76 14.84 -1.30 -0.94
CA VAL A 76 15.06 -1.28 -2.39
C VAL A 76 13.80 -1.71 -3.16
N ALA A 77 12.63 -1.54 -2.57
CA ALA A 77 11.35 -1.96 -3.12
C ALA A 77 11.10 -1.47 -4.56
N VAL A 78 11.54 -0.25 -4.88
CA VAL A 78 11.43 0.34 -6.22
C VAL A 78 12.71 0.20 -7.05
N GLY A 79 13.86 0.05 -6.37
CA GLY A 79 15.15 -0.23 -7.00
C GLY A 79 15.60 0.77 -8.06
N GLY A 80 15.26 2.05 -7.92
CA GLY A 80 15.61 3.09 -8.87
C GLY A 80 14.87 3.01 -10.21
N HIS A 81 13.80 2.23 -10.32
CA HIS A 81 13.03 2.04 -11.54
C HIS A 81 12.27 3.31 -11.94
N ARG A 82 12.83 4.08 -12.89
CA ARG A 82 12.30 5.41 -13.28
C ARG A 82 10.82 5.39 -13.69
N ALA A 83 10.40 4.39 -14.46
CA ALA A 83 9.01 4.28 -14.90
C ALA A 83 8.04 4.01 -13.74
N ALA A 84 8.44 3.16 -12.78
CA ALA A 84 7.66 2.90 -11.59
C ALA A 84 7.58 4.15 -10.70
N ILE A 85 8.70 4.81 -10.45
CA ILE A 85 8.76 6.05 -9.65
C ILE A 85 7.84 7.12 -10.25
N ALA A 86 7.92 7.35 -11.56
CA ALA A 86 7.08 8.31 -12.24
C ALA A 86 5.58 7.96 -12.15
N GLY A 87 5.23 6.69 -12.31
CA GLY A 87 3.85 6.21 -12.16
C GLY A 87 3.32 6.38 -10.74
N LEU A 88 4.14 6.08 -9.73
CA LEU A 88 3.79 6.27 -8.32
C LEU A 88 3.64 7.75 -7.97
N ALA A 89 4.54 8.61 -8.47
CA ALA A 89 4.48 10.06 -8.22
C ALA A 89 3.28 10.74 -8.89
N ALA A 90 2.70 10.12 -9.92
CA ALA A 90 1.50 10.61 -10.60
C ALA A 90 0.19 10.14 -9.96
N ALA A 91 0.24 9.25 -8.98
CA ALA A 91 -0.94 8.74 -8.29
C ALA A 91 -1.41 9.66 -7.16
N ASP A 92 -2.71 9.64 -6.87
CA ASP A 92 -3.29 10.30 -5.69
C ASP A 92 -3.16 9.41 -4.45
N PHE A 93 -3.23 8.10 -4.64
CA PHE A 93 -3.14 7.12 -3.55
C PHE A 93 -2.33 5.89 -3.96
N ILE A 94 -1.49 5.41 -3.07
CA ILE A 94 -0.66 4.22 -3.28
C ILE A 94 -0.93 3.23 -2.15
N VAL A 95 -1.24 1.98 -2.52
CA VAL A 95 -1.24 0.84 -1.60
C VAL A 95 0.04 0.05 -1.83
N ASP A 96 0.92 0.03 -0.86
CA ASP A 96 2.20 -0.65 -0.94
C ASP A 96 2.10 -2.06 -0.34
N CYS A 97 2.07 -3.05 -1.22
CA CYS A 97 2.01 -4.48 -0.91
C CYS A 97 3.39 -5.16 -1.02
N THR A 98 4.47 -4.42 -1.20
CA THR A 98 5.81 -5.00 -1.31
C THR A 98 6.31 -5.54 0.02
N VAL A 99 7.23 -6.50 -0.01
CA VAL A 99 7.83 -7.09 1.20
C VAL A 99 8.69 -6.06 1.94
N GLU A 100 9.50 -5.31 1.20
CA GLU A 100 10.41 -4.31 1.79
C GLU A 100 9.71 -3.01 2.19
N GLY A 101 8.66 -2.62 1.48
CA GLY A 101 7.90 -1.39 1.71
C GLY A 101 8.62 -0.11 1.28
N LEU A 102 7.85 0.94 1.04
CA LEU A 102 8.35 2.25 0.61
C LEU A 102 8.89 3.12 1.76
N LEU A 103 8.64 2.75 3.02
CA LEU A 103 8.94 3.62 4.17
C LEU A 103 10.41 4.07 4.20
N HIS A 104 11.33 3.17 3.91
CA HIS A 104 12.77 3.40 3.92
C HIS A 104 13.39 3.47 2.53
N ALA A 105 12.58 3.53 1.46
CA ALA A 105 13.06 3.68 0.10
C ALA A 105 13.63 5.08 -0.14
N VAL A 106 14.78 5.15 -0.80
CA VAL A 106 15.44 6.43 -1.12
C VAL A 106 14.62 7.26 -2.09
N GLU A 107 13.78 6.63 -2.89
CA GLU A 107 12.88 7.25 -3.87
C GLU A 107 11.60 7.84 -3.23
N ARG A 108 11.32 7.54 -1.97
CA ARG A 108 10.10 8.01 -1.29
C ARG A 108 9.88 9.52 -1.39
N PRO A 109 10.87 10.39 -1.19
CA PRO A 109 10.67 11.84 -1.30
C PRO A 109 10.21 12.27 -2.70
N GLU A 110 10.75 11.66 -3.77
CA GLU A 110 10.36 11.91 -5.15
C GLU A 110 8.90 11.45 -5.40
N ILE A 111 8.53 10.28 -4.90
CA ILE A 111 7.17 9.74 -5.02
C ILE A 111 6.15 10.65 -4.31
N LEU A 112 6.47 11.09 -3.10
CA LEU A 112 5.58 11.94 -2.30
C LEU A 112 5.52 13.40 -2.75
N ALA A 113 6.48 13.87 -3.55
CA ALA A 113 6.50 15.23 -4.04
C ALA A 113 5.28 15.60 -4.90
N GLY A 114 4.64 14.61 -5.55
CA GLY A 114 3.39 14.77 -6.29
C GLY A 114 2.13 14.90 -5.41
N GLY A 115 2.25 14.71 -4.10
CA GLY A 115 1.12 14.77 -3.16
C GLY A 115 0.44 13.41 -2.93
N ALA A 116 1.00 12.32 -3.42
CA ALA A 116 0.48 10.97 -3.21
C ALA A 116 0.39 10.63 -1.71
N ARG A 117 -0.71 10.00 -1.30
CA ARG A 117 -0.85 9.37 0.02
C ARG A 117 -0.46 7.90 -0.10
N VAL A 118 0.27 7.39 0.86
CA VAL A 118 0.73 5.99 0.84
C VAL A 118 0.21 5.23 2.06
N LEU A 119 -0.46 4.13 1.83
CA LEU A 119 -0.75 3.12 2.85
C LEU A 119 0.16 1.92 2.63
N MET A 120 1.07 1.67 3.58
CA MET A 120 2.00 0.57 3.53
C MET A 120 1.40 -0.65 4.24
N LEU A 121 1.14 -1.71 3.50
CA LEU A 121 0.66 -3.00 4.02
C LEU A 121 1.77 -4.03 4.19
N SER A 122 2.93 -3.81 3.56
CA SER A 122 4.16 -4.63 3.72
C SER A 122 3.93 -6.13 3.56
N ASN A 123 3.21 -6.53 2.54
CA ASN A 123 2.90 -7.94 2.25
C ASN A 123 2.25 -8.69 3.43
N GLU A 124 1.51 -7.99 4.30
CA GLU A 124 0.77 -8.61 5.39
C GLU A 124 -0.31 -9.57 4.86
N HIS A 125 -0.75 -10.49 5.72
CA HIS A 125 -1.87 -11.37 5.36
C HIS A 125 -3.16 -10.54 5.28
N PRO A 126 -4.06 -10.75 4.29
CA PRO A 126 -5.30 -9.98 4.15
C PRO A 126 -6.22 -9.98 5.37
N GLU A 127 -6.04 -10.93 6.30
CA GLU A 127 -6.75 -10.96 7.60
C GLU A 127 -6.36 -9.80 8.54
N VAL A 128 -5.35 -9.01 8.21
CA VAL A 128 -4.90 -7.93 9.09
C VAL A 128 -6.06 -7.00 9.47
N PHE A 129 -6.92 -6.67 8.53
CA PHE A 129 -8.08 -5.80 8.79
C PHE A 129 -9.27 -6.51 9.44
N ASP A 130 -9.33 -7.83 9.36
CA ASP A 130 -10.32 -8.62 10.12
C ASP A 130 -10.01 -8.56 11.63
N ARG A 131 -8.73 -8.41 11.98
CA ARG A 131 -8.25 -8.37 13.37
C ARG A 131 -8.19 -6.97 13.96
N VAL A 132 -7.99 -5.97 13.12
CA VAL A 132 -7.89 -4.55 13.53
C VAL A 132 -9.24 -3.89 13.27
N GLY A 133 -10.18 -4.11 14.19
CA GLY A 133 -11.48 -3.44 14.15
C GLY A 133 -11.35 -1.92 14.25
N HIS A 134 -12.35 -1.22 13.73
CA HIS A 134 -12.42 0.23 13.88
C HIS A 134 -12.62 0.59 15.37
N ASP A 135 -11.69 1.38 15.92
CA ASP A 135 -11.83 2.01 17.22
C ASP A 135 -12.30 3.46 17.03
N PRO A 136 -13.56 3.78 17.40
CA PRO A 136 -14.09 5.14 17.27
C PRO A 136 -13.26 6.20 18.02
N SER A 137 -12.57 5.81 19.09
CA SER A 137 -11.73 6.72 19.89
C SER A 137 -10.36 7.03 19.25
N MET A 138 -10.05 6.43 18.11
CA MET A 138 -8.75 6.60 17.45
C MET A 138 -8.45 8.07 17.13
N ALA A 139 -9.45 8.80 16.61
CA ALA A 139 -9.31 10.21 16.28
C ALA A 139 -8.97 11.06 17.52
N ASP A 140 -9.63 10.78 18.64
CA ASP A 140 -9.40 11.50 19.92
C ASP A 140 -7.99 11.18 20.46
N ARG A 141 -7.56 9.93 20.40
CA ARG A 141 -6.21 9.53 20.80
C ARG A 141 -5.12 10.17 19.96
N VAL A 142 -5.33 10.25 18.64
CA VAL A 142 -4.40 10.93 17.72
C VAL A 142 -4.35 12.42 18.03
N ALA A 143 -5.50 13.06 18.31
CA ALA A 143 -5.55 14.47 18.69
C ALA A 143 -4.83 14.74 20.02
N ALA A 144 -5.00 13.86 21.02
CA ALA A 144 -4.35 13.95 22.33
C ALA A 144 -2.82 13.71 22.27
N GLY A 145 -2.33 13.03 21.25
CA GLY A 145 -0.89 12.75 21.06
C GLY A 145 -0.11 13.83 20.28
N ARG A 146 -0.77 14.89 19.86
CA ARG A 146 -0.16 16.05 19.17
C ARG A 146 0.13 17.18 20.13
#